data_ee9194e8f2dce0f8c787b5cbd6fc06c8
#
_entry.id   ee9194e8f2dce0f8c787b5cbd6fc06c8
#
_cell.length_a   1.000
_cell.length_b   1.000
_cell.length_c   1.000
_cell.angle_alpha   90.00
_cell.angle_beta   90.00
_cell.angle_gamma   90.00
#
_symmetry.space_group_name_H-M   'P 1'
#
loop_
_entity.id
_entity.type
_entity.pdbx_description
1 polymer ?
#
loop_
_entity_poly.entity_id
_entity_poly.type
_entity_poly.pdbx_seq_one_letter_code
_entity_poly.pdbx_strand_id
1 'polypeptide(L)'
;MRDTVAAKGSAGSEEASTRMDVKSGFIASIGNTPLIRLRSASEATGCDIYGKAEFLNPGGSVKDRAALAIVEDAEKQGKLRPGGVIVEGTAGNTGIGIALVANALGYRSVIVMPETQSQEKKDMLRLCGADLRLVPAVPYANPANYVRYSGRLAEELASSEPNGAV
;
A
#
# COMPACT_ATOMS: atom_id res chain seq x y z
N MET A 1 8.47 -72.33 -10.26
CA MET A 1 7.80 -71.27 -9.55
C MET A 1 8.85 -70.23 -9.24
N ARG A 2 8.79 -69.11 -9.88
CA ARG A 2 9.76 -68.02 -9.69
C ARG A 2 8.98 -66.78 -9.31
N ASP A 3 9.17 -66.33 -8.12
CA ASP A 3 8.56 -65.10 -7.60
C ASP A 3 9.25 -63.89 -8.19
N THR A 4 8.51 -63.07 -8.90
CA THR A 4 8.97 -61.84 -9.45
C THR A 4 8.69 -60.73 -8.43
N VAL A 5 9.71 -60.25 -7.74
CA VAL A 5 9.64 -59.11 -6.85
C VAL A 5 9.67 -57.85 -7.71
N ALA A 6 8.56 -57.11 -7.70
CA ALA A 6 8.45 -55.81 -8.32
C ALA A 6 9.24 -54.76 -7.50
N ALA A 7 10.24 -54.16 -8.11
CA ALA A 7 10.97 -53.04 -7.54
C ALA A 7 10.08 -51.80 -7.48
N LYS A 8 9.87 -51.28 -6.26
CA LYS A 8 9.26 -49.95 -6.04
C LYS A 8 10.23 -48.90 -6.55
N GLY A 9 9.80 -48.14 -7.54
CA GLY A 9 10.51 -46.97 -8.03
C GLY A 9 10.69 -45.95 -6.92
N SER A 10 11.90 -45.44 -6.78
CA SER A 10 12.28 -44.36 -5.93
C SER A 10 11.51 -43.09 -6.32
N ALA A 11 10.72 -42.56 -5.41
CA ALA A 11 10.17 -41.20 -5.54
C ALA A 11 11.37 -40.24 -5.61
N GLY A 12 11.56 -39.62 -6.76
CA GLY A 12 12.52 -38.55 -6.92
C GLY A 12 12.12 -37.41 -5.95
N SER A 13 13.03 -37.08 -5.05
CA SER A 13 12.97 -35.84 -4.29
C SER A 13 13.07 -34.71 -5.31
N GLU A 14 11.96 -34.03 -5.59
CA GLU A 14 12.00 -32.70 -6.21
C GLU A 14 12.82 -31.81 -5.28
N GLU A 15 14.07 -31.56 -5.64
CA GLU A 15 14.84 -30.48 -5.07
C GLU A 15 14.08 -29.19 -5.38
N ALA A 16 13.35 -28.68 -4.39
CA ALA A 16 12.77 -27.36 -4.46
C ALA A 16 13.93 -26.38 -4.70
N SER A 17 14.09 -25.96 -5.93
CA SER A 17 15.06 -24.94 -6.31
C SER A 17 14.82 -23.73 -5.41
N THR A 18 15.75 -23.45 -4.52
CA THR A 18 15.77 -22.26 -3.65
C THR A 18 16.08 -21.02 -4.48
N ARG A 19 15.30 -20.80 -5.54
CA ARG A 19 15.43 -19.59 -6.35
C ARG A 19 14.92 -18.41 -5.54
N MET A 20 15.82 -17.47 -5.29
CA MET A 20 15.49 -16.24 -4.60
C MET A 20 14.41 -15.47 -5.38
N ASP A 21 13.30 -15.11 -4.75
CA ASP A 21 12.24 -14.28 -5.35
C ASP A 21 12.65 -12.80 -5.30
N VAL A 22 13.46 -12.39 -6.27
CA VAL A 22 13.93 -10.99 -6.36
C VAL A 22 12.89 -10.13 -7.02
N LYS A 23 12.38 -9.13 -6.29
CA LYS A 23 11.42 -8.14 -6.80
C LYS A 23 12.16 -7.04 -7.57
N SER A 24 11.55 -6.53 -8.63
CA SER A 24 12.12 -5.46 -9.47
C SER A 24 12.10 -4.07 -8.81
N GLY A 25 11.44 -3.92 -7.67
CA GLY A 25 11.37 -2.66 -6.94
C GLY A 25 10.25 -2.67 -5.90
N PHE A 26 10.02 -1.50 -5.29
CA PHE A 26 9.03 -1.30 -4.24
C PHE A 26 7.62 -1.71 -4.69
N ILE A 27 7.18 -1.25 -5.85
CA ILE A 27 5.84 -1.53 -6.40
C ILE A 27 5.59 -3.04 -6.54
N ALA A 28 6.57 -3.79 -7.05
CA ALA A 28 6.48 -5.24 -7.21
C ALA A 28 6.43 -6.01 -5.87
N SER A 29 6.69 -5.34 -4.76
CA SER A 29 6.61 -5.92 -3.41
C SER A 29 5.23 -5.72 -2.76
N ILE A 30 4.36 -4.90 -3.36
CA ILE A 30 3.00 -4.68 -2.86
C ILE A 30 2.13 -5.88 -3.17
N GLY A 31 1.43 -6.36 -2.17
CA GLY A 31 0.51 -7.48 -2.32
C GLY A 31 1.20 -8.84 -2.19
N ASN A 32 0.54 -9.85 -2.70
CA ASN A 32 0.96 -11.24 -2.61
C ASN A 32 1.33 -11.69 -1.18
N THR A 33 0.69 -11.05 -0.18
CA THR A 33 0.91 -11.30 1.24
C THR A 33 0.44 -12.71 1.63
N PRO A 34 1.10 -13.40 2.56
CA PRO A 34 0.73 -14.75 2.94
C PRO A 34 -0.63 -14.81 3.66
N LEU A 35 -1.26 -15.95 3.56
CA LEU A 35 -2.41 -16.34 4.36
C LEU A 35 -1.92 -17.21 5.51
N ILE A 36 -2.13 -16.77 6.76
CA ILE A 36 -1.59 -17.41 7.98
C ILE A 36 -2.72 -18.04 8.76
N ARG A 37 -2.62 -19.34 9.10
CA ARG A 37 -3.58 -19.99 10.00
C ARG A 37 -3.42 -19.45 11.42
N LEU A 38 -4.50 -18.94 11.97
CA LEU A 38 -4.54 -18.41 13.34
C LEU A 38 -4.85 -19.55 14.32
N ARG A 39 -3.79 -20.17 14.85
CA ARG A 39 -3.90 -21.39 15.63
C ARG A 39 -4.86 -21.26 16.82
N SER A 40 -4.66 -20.29 17.69
CA SER A 40 -5.48 -20.12 18.89
C SER A 40 -6.97 -19.91 18.59
N ALA A 41 -7.28 -19.10 17.56
CA ALA A 41 -8.65 -18.87 17.14
C ALA A 41 -9.27 -20.12 16.52
N SER A 42 -8.50 -20.87 15.74
CA SER A 42 -8.96 -22.13 15.12
C SER A 42 -9.24 -23.19 16.18
N GLU A 43 -8.37 -23.35 17.16
CA GLU A 43 -8.54 -24.31 18.26
C GLU A 43 -9.75 -23.95 19.15
N ALA A 44 -9.92 -22.66 19.46
CA ALA A 44 -11.03 -22.19 20.30
C ALA A 44 -12.41 -22.36 19.63
N THR A 45 -12.48 -22.33 18.33
CA THR A 45 -13.75 -22.37 17.57
C THR A 45 -14.04 -23.71 16.90
N GLY A 46 -13.03 -24.58 16.79
CA GLY A 46 -13.13 -25.83 16.01
C GLY A 46 -13.20 -25.59 14.48
N CYS A 47 -12.88 -24.37 14.01
CA CYS A 47 -12.87 -24.00 12.60
C CYS A 47 -11.46 -23.65 12.14
N ASP A 48 -11.19 -23.76 10.84
CA ASP A 48 -9.95 -23.23 10.28
C ASP A 48 -10.10 -21.72 10.02
N ILE A 49 -9.40 -20.91 10.83
CA ILE A 49 -9.40 -19.46 10.74
C ILE A 49 -8.06 -18.99 10.20
N TYR A 50 -8.08 -18.17 9.15
CA TYR A 50 -6.90 -17.63 8.51
C TYR A 50 -6.91 -16.10 8.54
N GLY A 51 -5.73 -15.51 8.75
CA GLY A 51 -5.48 -14.08 8.66
C GLY A 51 -4.65 -13.75 7.42
N LYS A 52 -5.10 -12.77 6.63
CA LYS A 52 -4.31 -12.21 5.53
C LYS A 52 -3.27 -11.25 6.10
N ALA A 53 -1.98 -11.53 5.91
CA ALA A 53 -0.89 -10.79 6.55
C ALA A 53 -0.59 -9.45 5.83
N GLU A 54 -1.56 -8.55 5.75
CA GLU A 54 -1.44 -7.27 5.05
C GLU A 54 -0.40 -6.31 5.67
N PHE A 55 0.02 -6.55 6.91
CA PHE A 55 1.13 -5.84 7.55
C PHE A 55 2.50 -6.13 6.92
N LEU A 56 2.59 -7.13 6.03
CA LEU A 56 3.80 -7.44 5.27
C LEU A 56 3.91 -6.66 3.95
N ASN A 57 2.94 -5.84 3.60
CA ASN A 57 3.13 -4.85 2.54
C ASN A 57 4.23 -3.85 2.94
N PRO A 58 4.95 -3.25 1.98
CA PRO A 58 6.08 -2.33 2.27
C PRO A 58 5.73 -1.16 3.18
N GLY A 59 4.52 -0.59 3.09
CA GLY A 59 4.00 0.46 3.96
C GLY A 59 3.31 -0.06 5.22
N GLY A 60 3.37 -1.37 5.47
CA GLY A 60 2.84 -2.01 6.68
C GLY A 60 1.33 -2.19 6.71
N SER A 61 0.61 -2.03 5.62
CA SER A 61 -0.84 -2.16 5.63
C SER A 61 -1.44 -2.52 4.26
N VAL A 62 -2.73 -2.89 4.27
CA VAL A 62 -3.52 -3.10 3.05
C VAL A 62 -3.65 -1.84 2.18
N LYS A 63 -3.36 -0.65 2.74
CA LYS A 63 -3.51 0.62 2.02
C LYS A 63 -2.51 0.80 0.89
N ASP A 64 -1.39 0.09 0.90
CA ASP A 64 -0.44 0.07 -0.20
C ASP A 64 -1.10 -0.43 -1.50
N ARG A 65 -1.96 -1.44 -1.41
CA ARG A 65 -2.75 -1.92 -2.55
C ARG A 65 -3.71 -0.88 -3.08
N ALA A 66 -4.42 -0.18 -2.18
CA ALA A 66 -5.35 0.86 -2.55
C ALA A 66 -4.62 2.04 -3.20
N ALA A 67 -3.49 2.45 -2.61
CA ALA A 67 -2.67 3.52 -3.14
C ALA A 67 -2.17 3.23 -4.55
N LEU A 68 -1.65 2.01 -4.78
CA LEU A 68 -1.21 1.61 -6.11
C LEU A 68 -2.35 1.65 -7.14
N ALA A 69 -3.52 1.08 -6.78
CA ALA A 69 -4.67 1.06 -7.68
C ALA A 69 -5.20 2.48 -8.00
N ILE A 70 -5.19 3.40 -7.02
CA ILE A 70 -5.60 4.80 -7.21
C ILE A 70 -4.66 5.51 -8.20
N VAL A 71 -3.35 5.34 -8.01
CA VAL A 71 -2.35 5.99 -8.89
C VAL A 71 -2.43 5.43 -10.31
N GLU A 72 -2.46 4.11 -10.46
CA GLU A 72 -2.60 3.47 -11.78
C GLU A 72 -3.90 3.87 -12.50
N ASP A 73 -5.01 4.04 -11.77
CA ASP A 73 -6.27 4.48 -12.35
C ASP A 73 -6.19 5.94 -12.83
N ALA A 74 -5.56 6.82 -12.03
CA ALA A 74 -5.34 8.21 -12.42
C ALA A 74 -4.45 8.35 -13.67
N GLU A 75 -3.41 7.52 -13.79
CA GLU A 75 -2.58 7.43 -14.99
C GLU A 75 -3.39 6.97 -16.21
N LYS A 76 -4.15 5.87 -16.08
CA LYS A 76 -5.01 5.33 -17.15
C LYS A 76 -6.05 6.33 -17.63
N GLN A 77 -6.58 7.16 -16.72
CA GLN A 77 -7.52 8.24 -17.06
C GLN A 77 -6.83 9.48 -17.63
N GLY A 78 -5.51 9.53 -17.69
CA GLY A 78 -4.75 10.70 -18.16
C GLY A 78 -4.80 11.91 -17.23
N LYS A 79 -5.30 11.73 -16.00
CA LYS A 79 -5.37 12.79 -14.97
C LYS A 79 -4.03 13.07 -14.33
N LEU A 80 -3.17 12.06 -14.27
CA LEU A 80 -1.84 12.11 -13.71
C LEU A 80 -0.80 11.75 -14.78
N ARG A 81 0.19 12.63 -14.97
CA ARG A 81 1.30 12.45 -15.91
C ARG A 81 2.61 12.37 -15.16
N PRO A 82 3.68 11.78 -15.73
CA PRO A 82 4.98 11.69 -15.06
C PRO A 82 5.44 13.03 -14.47
N GLY A 83 5.81 13.00 -13.18
CA GLY A 83 6.17 14.20 -12.41
C GLY A 83 5.00 15.02 -11.87
N GLY A 84 3.77 14.56 -12.03
CA GLY A 84 2.56 15.19 -11.48
C GLY A 84 2.48 15.11 -9.94
N VAL A 85 1.40 15.64 -9.38
CA VAL A 85 1.19 15.76 -7.93
C VAL A 85 -0.01 14.94 -7.50
N ILE A 86 0.14 14.19 -6.42
CA ILE A 86 -0.96 13.46 -5.79
C ILE A 86 -1.28 14.13 -4.46
N VAL A 87 -2.54 14.51 -4.27
CA VAL A 87 -3.01 15.18 -3.03
C VAL A 87 -3.97 14.27 -2.30
N GLU A 88 -3.66 13.93 -1.07
CA GLU A 88 -4.51 13.06 -0.25
C GLU A 88 -4.80 13.66 1.12
N GLY A 89 -6.08 13.75 1.45
CA GLY A 89 -6.56 14.16 2.77
C GLY A 89 -6.80 12.96 3.68
N THR A 90 -5.86 12.64 4.55
CA THR A 90 -5.94 11.42 5.36
C THR A 90 -5.32 11.57 6.73
N ALA A 91 -5.85 10.82 7.68
CA ALA A 91 -5.31 10.72 9.04
C ALA A 91 -4.59 9.38 9.32
N GLY A 92 -4.44 8.51 8.31
CA GLY A 92 -4.02 7.13 8.50
C GLY A 92 -3.07 6.56 7.45
N ASN A 93 -3.09 5.24 7.35
CA ASN A 93 -2.18 4.47 6.50
C ASN A 93 -2.34 4.73 4.99
N THR A 94 -3.47 5.28 4.55
CA THR A 94 -3.68 5.67 3.15
C THR A 94 -2.61 6.67 2.70
N GLY A 95 -2.33 7.69 3.52
CA GLY A 95 -1.27 8.67 3.22
C GLY A 95 0.11 8.05 3.12
N ILE A 96 0.43 7.07 3.97
CA ILE A 96 1.70 6.35 3.92
C ILE A 96 1.80 5.57 2.59
N GLY A 97 0.75 4.82 2.24
CA GLY A 97 0.70 4.08 0.98
C GLY A 97 0.84 4.99 -0.25
N ILE A 98 0.10 6.10 -0.28
CA ILE A 98 0.18 7.10 -1.37
C ILE A 98 1.59 7.70 -1.45
N ALA A 99 2.19 8.12 -0.33
CA ALA A 99 3.53 8.70 -0.34
C ALA A 99 4.60 7.73 -0.86
N LEU A 100 4.53 6.47 -0.44
CA LEU A 100 5.45 5.43 -0.89
C LEU A 100 5.29 5.09 -2.37
N VAL A 101 4.05 4.92 -2.84
CA VAL A 101 3.77 4.64 -4.26
C VAL A 101 4.16 5.84 -5.13
N ALA A 102 3.79 7.05 -4.72
CA ALA A 102 4.17 8.28 -5.42
C ALA A 102 5.69 8.39 -5.58
N ASN A 103 6.43 8.23 -4.50
CA ASN A 103 7.89 8.29 -4.51
C ASN A 103 8.49 7.21 -5.44
N ALA A 104 8.00 5.98 -5.35
CA ALA A 104 8.49 4.87 -6.19
C ALA A 104 8.23 5.05 -7.68
N LEU A 105 7.16 5.77 -8.06
CA LEU A 105 6.79 6.06 -9.44
C LEU A 105 7.25 7.44 -9.95
N GLY A 106 7.95 8.22 -9.11
CA GLY A 106 8.48 9.53 -9.49
C GLY A 106 7.45 10.67 -9.46
N TYR A 107 6.37 10.51 -8.70
CA TYR A 107 5.38 11.56 -8.42
C TYR A 107 5.71 12.31 -7.15
N ARG A 108 5.23 13.55 -7.07
CA ARG A 108 5.20 14.29 -5.81
C ARG A 108 3.91 13.95 -5.05
N SER A 109 3.97 13.91 -3.73
CA SER A 109 2.79 13.70 -2.91
C SER A 109 2.62 14.83 -1.88
N VAL A 110 1.40 15.32 -1.76
CA VAL A 110 0.99 16.29 -0.73
C VAL A 110 -0.04 15.60 0.16
N ILE A 111 0.31 15.40 1.41
CA ILE A 111 -0.57 14.75 2.38
C ILE A 111 -1.10 15.78 3.35
N VAL A 112 -2.41 15.93 3.38
CA VAL A 112 -3.12 16.84 4.30
C VAL A 112 -3.65 16.03 5.47
N MET A 113 -3.27 16.39 6.69
CA MET A 113 -3.75 15.71 7.89
C MET A 113 -4.03 16.65 9.06
N PRO A 114 -4.91 16.24 10.00
CA PRO A 114 -5.12 17.00 11.23
C PRO A 114 -3.84 17.09 12.08
N GLU A 115 -3.56 18.26 12.60
CA GLU A 115 -2.39 18.51 13.46
C GLU A 115 -2.36 17.65 14.73
N THR A 116 -3.51 17.13 15.16
CA THR A 116 -3.67 16.28 16.35
C THR A 116 -3.17 14.84 16.16
N GLN A 117 -2.76 14.45 14.95
CA GLN A 117 -2.19 13.12 14.70
C GLN A 117 -0.83 12.94 15.39
N SER A 118 -0.48 11.68 15.71
CA SER A 118 0.76 11.37 16.42
C SER A 118 2.00 11.82 15.65
N GLN A 119 3.06 12.15 16.38
CA GLN A 119 4.33 12.58 15.78
C GLN A 119 4.93 11.49 14.88
N GLU A 120 4.83 10.22 15.29
CA GLU A 120 5.31 9.07 14.52
C GLU A 120 4.71 9.01 13.12
N LYS A 121 3.40 9.26 12.97
CA LYS A 121 2.75 9.30 11.65
C LYS A 121 3.25 10.45 10.79
N LYS A 122 3.45 11.62 11.40
CA LYS A 122 3.99 12.79 10.71
C LYS A 122 5.39 12.55 10.20
N ASP A 123 6.23 11.94 11.03
CA ASP A 123 7.62 11.63 10.69
C ASP A 123 7.71 10.54 9.64
N MET A 124 6.85 9.51 9.72
CA MET A 124 6.75 8.48 8.70
C MET A 124 6.40 9.08 7.33
N LEU A 125 5.43 9.97 7.25
CA LEU A 125 5.04 10.61 5.99
C LEU A 125 6.17 11.46 5.40
N ARG A 126 6.89 12.21 6.24
CA ARG A 126 8.06 12.99 5.79
C ARG A 126 9.19 12.07 5.31
N LEU A 127 9.44 10.98 6.03
CA LEU A 127 10.42 9.96 5.64
C LEU A 127 10.10 9.33 4.29
N CYS A 128 8.80 9.14 4.00
CA CYS A 128 8.33 8.64 2.70
C CYS A 128 8.38 9.70 1.57
N GLY A 129 8.84 10.92 1.86
CA GLY A 129 9.01 11.99 0.87
C GLY A 129 7.77 12.85 0.62
N ALA A 130 6.72 12.76 1.46
CA ALA A 130 5.53 13.58 1.31
C ALA A 130 5.74 15.04 1.76
N ASP A 131 5.18 15.99 1.01
CA ASP A 131 4.92 17.35 1.49
C ASP A 131 3.72 17.27 2.46
N LEU A 132 4.01 17.37 3.75
CA LEU A 132 3.01 17.23 4.81
C LEU A 132 2.39 18.57 5.18
N ARG A 133 1.07 18.72 4.93
CA ARG A 133 0.27 19.88 5.31
C ARG A 133 -0.57 19.56 6.55
N LEU A 134 -0.28 20.24 7.65
CA LEU A 134 -1.05 20.13 8.89
C LEU A 134 -2.16 21.18 8.92
N VAL A 135 -3.36 20.74 9.23
CA VAL A 135 -4.55 21.60 9.36
C VAL A 135 -5.25 21.36 10.69
N PRO A 136 -6.08 22.31 11.17
CA PRO A 136 -6.84 22.12 12.39
C PRO A 136 -7.73 20.89 12.36
N ALA A 137 -7.86 20.21 13.49
CA ALA A 137 -8.78 19.09 13.68
C ALA A 137 -10.21 19.60 13.86
N VAL A 138 -10.93 19.74 12.77
CA VAL A 138 -12.31 20.26 12.75
C VAL A 138 -13.27 19.26 12.09
N PRO A 139 -14.57 19.29 12.41
CA PRO A 139 -15.60 18.45 11.79
C PRO A 139 -15.65 18.60 10.27
N TYR A 140 -16.11 17.56 9.56
CA TYR A 140 -16.21 17.54 8.09
C TYR A 140 -17.01 18.72 7.50
N ALA A 141 -18.03 19.22 8.21
CA ALA A 141 -18.81 20.39 7.78
C ALA A 141 -17.97 21.66 7.64
N ASN A 142 -16.87 21.77 8.39
CA ASN A 142 -15.98 22.93 8.33
C ASN A 142 -15.12 22.91 7.06
N PRO A 143 -15.03 24.01 6.30
CA PRO A 143 -14.17 24.10 5.11
C PRO A 143 -12.68 23.81 5.38
N ALA A 144 -12.19 24.04 6.61
CA ALA A 144 -10.81 23.74 7.00
C ALA A 144 -10.56 22.25 7.33
N ASN A 145 -11.60 21.40 7.26
CA ASN A 145 -11.42 19.96 7.44
C ASN A 145 -10.42 19.40 6.40
N TYR A 146 -9.55 18.52 6.83
CA TYR A 146 -8.43 18.02 6.03
C TYR A 146 -8.89 17.39 4.69
N VAL A 147 -10.02 16.67 4.65
CA VAL A 147 -10.57 16.08 3.40
C VAL A 147 -11.07 17.17 2.45
N ARG A 148 -11.79 18.18 2.98
CA ARG A 148 -12.30 19.29 2.15
C ARG A 148 -11.19 20.23 1.68
N TYR A 149 -10.19 20.44 2.52
CA TYR A 149 -9.02 21.23 2.17
C TYR A 149 -8.19 20.55 1.07
N SER A 150 -7.94 19.23 1.19
CA SER A 150 -7.18 18.49 0.19
C SER A 150 -7.85 18.51 -1.19
N GLY A 151 -9.19 18.36 -1.24
CA GLY A 151 -9.93 18.45 -2.51
C GLY A 151 -9.73 19.80 -3.21
N ARG A 152 -9.89 20.92 -2.48
CA ARG A 152 -9.63 22.26 -3.06
C ARG A 152 -8.17 22.45 -3.49
N LEU A 153 -7.22 21.94 -2.69
CA LEU A 153 -5.81 22.01 -3.03
C LEU A 153 -5.49 21.20 -4.29
N ALA A 154 -6.12 20.06 -4.48
CA ALA A 154 -5.97 19.25 -5.70
C ALA A 154 -6.50 20.02 -6.93
N GLU A 155 -7.67 20.64 -6.83
CA GLU A 155 -8.25 21.48 -7.91
C GLU A 155 -7.35 22.68 -8.26
N GLU A 156 -6.81 23.35 -7.25
CA GLU A 156 -5.88 24.48 -7.42
C GLU A 156 -4.59 24.03 -8.12
N LEU A 157 -3.98 22.95 -7.65
CA LEU A 157 -2.77 22.40 -8.23
C LEU A 157 -3.01 21.83 -9.64
N ALA A 158 -4.16 21.20 -9.89
CA ALA A 158 -4.51 20.71 -11.23
C ALA A 158 -4.53 21.84 -12.28
N SER A 159 -4.85 23.07 -11.87
CA SER A 159 -4.88 24.26 -12.74
C SER A 159 -3.50 24.89 -12.96
N SER A 160 -2.55 24.68 -12.05
CA SER A 160 -1.23 25.32 -12.04
C SER A 160 -0.07 24.37 -12.39
N GLU A 161 -0.22 23.07 -12.16
CA GLU A 161 0.82 22.09 -12.40
C GLU A 161 0.78 21.55 -13.84
N PRO A 162 1.88 21.59 -14.58
CA PRO A 162 1.91 21.22 -16.00
C PRO A 162 1.64 19.72 -16.23
N ASN A 163 1.90 18.89 -15.23
CA ASN A 163 1.77 17.43 -15.31
C ASN A 163 0.51 16.91 -14.60
N GLY A 164 -0.38 17.82 -14.18
CA GLY A 164 -1.62 17.51 -13.49
C GLY A 164 -1.46 17.27 -11.99
N ALA A 165 -2.60 17.31 -11.31
CA ALA A 165 -2.73 16.91 -9.91
C ALA A 165 -4.04 16.13 -9.71
N VAL A 166 -4.04 15.18 -8.81
CA VAL A 166 -5.20 14.35 -8.44
C VAL A 166 -5.29 14.20 -6.94
#